data_7c784e7b01b7084611417bc9626283ee
#
_entry.id   7c784e7b01b7084611417bc9626283ee
#
_cell.length_a   1.000
_cell.length_b   1.000
_cell.length_c   1.000
_cell.angle_alpha   90.00
_cell.angle_beta   90.00
_cell.angle_gamma   90.00
#
_symmetry.space_group_name_H-M   'P 1'
#
loop_
_entity.id
_entity.type
_entity.pdbx_description
1 polymer ?
#
loop_
_entity_poly.entity_id
_entity_poly.type
_entity_poly.pdbx_seq_one_letter_code
_entity_poly.pdbx_strand_id
1 'polypeptide(L)'
;MFTKILSALAIILSTVSGAIAATKHEGTAANHEPAIKASRQNPRDKADFVIGNMLFVGFHEMGHTLADHFHLPTLGRAEDAADSFAIVALIDAGSEFSINVLVQAARGLFLSDRRDRKQGEELDFSDAHGLDKQRAFQIICLMVGSDQEQFKELAAWVRMPRDRQRSCARDYEDAKYAWHSLLESHRRADGQPTATIEIAYEAGQGNLERYARSFQSIALLEALSDYASSRYALPHPIKMVMASCGDANATWDSSANTETLCYELADDFFDLYEGFTTNGKVQDHGLVSKNVARISLAHNASAGMLDKVAMEMDGAASALFTKKTKPDSDRAKRYLTK
;
A
#
# COMPACT_ATOMS: atom_id res chain seq x y z
N MET A 1 -69.61 -5.34 -45.50
CA MET A 1 -70.09 -6.61 -44.97
C MET A 1 -68.87 -7.37 -44.49
N PHE A 2 -68.41 -7.16 -43.24
CA PHE A 2 -67.28 -7.84 -42.69
C PHE A 2 -67.63 -8.32 -41.30
N THR A 3 -67.66 -9.62 -41.20
CA THR A 3 -68.03 -10.36 -40.01
C THR A 3 -66.87 -10.40 -39.00
N LYS A 4 -67.14 -10.00 -37.77
CA LYS A 4 -66.22 -10.09 -36.65
C LYS A 4 -66.11 -11.51 -36.14
N ILE A 5 -64.91 -12.06 -36.04
CA ILE A 5 -64.61 -13.28 -35.31
C ILE A 5 -63.85 -12.86 -34.07
N LEU A 6 -64.47 -12.94 -32.89
CA LEU A 6 -63.80 -12.88 -31.58
C LEU A 6 -63.34 -14.27 -31.23
N SER A 7 -62.03 -14.44 -31.14
CA SER A 7 -61.44 -15.61 -30.50
C SER A 7 -61.05 -15.25 -29.08
N ALA A 8 -61.70 -15.84 -28.10
CA ALA A 8 -61.37 -15.73 -26.69
C ALA A 8 -60.17 -16.63 -26.37
N LEU A 9 -59.06 -16.05 -25.99
CA LEU A 9 -57.90 -16.80 -25.48
C LEU A 9 -58.02 -16.86 -23.97
N ALA A 10 -58.36 -18.03 -23.43
CA ALA A 10 -58.39 -18.29 -22.01
C ALA A 10 -56.94 -18.50 -21.53
N ILE A 11 -56.40 -17.51 -20.75
CA ILE A 11 -55.13 -17.65 -20.09
C ILE A 11 -55.35 -18.42 -18.79
N ILE A 12 -54.87 -19.63 -18.74
CA ILE A 12 -54.80 -20.44 -17.52
C ILE A 12 -53.61 -19.93 -16.70
N LEU A 13 -53.88 -19.15 -15.64
CA LEU A 13 -52.87 -18.77 -14.63
C LEU A 13 -52.66 -20.00 -13.73
N SER A 14 -51.64 -20.80 -14.01
CA SER A 14 -51.11 -21.78 -13.05
C SER A 14 -50.21 -21.02 -12.05
N THR A 15 -50.73 -20.80 -10.85
CA THR A 15 -49.95 -20.31 -9.72
C THR A 15 -49.00 -21.39 -9.23
N VAL A 16 -47.76 -21.36 -9.71
CA VAL A 16 -46.69 -22.13 -9.09
C VAL A 16 -46.22 -21.33 -7.88
N SER A 17 -46.74 -21.65 -6.71
CA SER A 17 -46.18 -21.20 -5.43
C SER A 17 -44.85 -21.94 -5.21
N GLY A 18 -43.78 -21.45 -5.82
CA GLY A 18 -42.45 -21.83 -5.48
C GLY A 18 -42.09 -21.12 -4.17
N ALA A 19 -42.13 -21.85 -3.06
CA ALA A 19 -41.51 -21.37 -1.82
C ALA A 19 -40.01 -21.21 -2.07
N ILE A 20 -39.59 -19.96 -2.28
CA ILE A 20 -38.17 -19.60 -2.25
C ILE A 20 -37.78 -19.76 -0.76
N ALA A 21 -37.19 -20.91 -0.43
CA ALA A 21 -36.47 -21.06 0.82
C ALA A 21 -35.32 -20.04 0.78
N ALA A 22 -35.54 -18.89 1.42
CA ALA A 22 -34.45 -17.97 1.74
C ALA A 22 -33.50 -18.75 2.65
N THR A 23 -32.47 -19.33 2.08
CA THR A 23 -31.31 -19.76 2.85
C THR A 23 -30.74 -18.48 3.48
N LYS A 24 -31.07 -18.27 4.74
CA LYS A 24 -30.33 -17.35 5.58
C LYS A 24 -28.87 -17.77 5.52
N HIS A 25 -28.12 -17.10 4.67
CA HIS A 25 -26.69 -17.01 4.86
C HIS A 25 -26.50 -16.17 6.15
N GLU A 26 -26.58 -16.82 7.29
CA GLU A 26 -25.93 -16.36 8.50
C GLU A 26 -24.42 -16.52 8.30
N GLY A 27 -23.89 -15.79 7.33
CA GLY A 27 -22.52 -15.43 7.29
C GLY A 27 -22.33 -14.37 8.37
N THR A 28 -22.10 -14.82 9.60
CA THR A 28 -21.33 -14.03 10.54
C THR A 28 -19.99 -13.81 9.86
N ALA A 29 -19.88 -12.71 9.12
CA ALA A 29 -18.60 -12.11 8.84
C ALA A 29 -18.04 -11.72 10.22
N ALA A 30 -17.52 -12.71 10.94
CA ALA A 30 -16.73 -12.48 12.11
C ALA A 30 -15.64 -11.52 11.61
N ASN A 31 -15.61 -10.31 12.17
CA ASN A 31 -14.55 -9.35 12.01
C ASN A 31 -13.24 -10.02 12.46
N HIS A 32 -12.62 -10.77 11.53
CA HIS A 32 -11.45 -11.55 11.84
C HIS A 32 -10.28 -10.69 11.40
N GLU A 33 -9.77 -9.94 12.36
CA GLU A 33 -8.49 -9.29 12.25
C GLU A 33 -7.41 -10.35 12.25
N PRO A 34 -6.41 -10.24 11.35
CA PRO A 34 -5.20 -11.03 11.48
C PRO A 34 -4.58 -10.73 12.85
N ALA A 35 -4.24 -11.78 13.58
CA ALA A 35 -3.58 -11.64 14.85
C ALA A 35 -2.13 -11.23 14.61
N ILE A 36 -1.81 -9.96 14.87
CA ILE A 36 -0.45 -9.41 14.77
C ILE A 36 0.24 -9.67 16.12
N LYS A 37 1.17 -10.64 16.19
CA LYS A 37 1.99 -10.86 17.40
C LYS A 37 3.12 -9.85 17.44
N ALA A 38 3.16 -9.05 18.50
CA ALA A 38 4.37 -8.34 18.85
C ALA A 38 5.50 -9.35 19.16
N SER A 39 6.45 -9.48 18.26
CA SER A 39 7.78 -9.96 18.58
C SER A 39 8.38 -8.99 19.60
N ARG A 40 9.18 -9.50 20.57
CA ARG A 40 9.96 -8.63 21.47
C ARG A 40 10.60 -7.54 20.61
N GLN A 41 10.47 -6.28 21.02
CA GLN A 41 10.93 -5.08 20.30
C GLN A 41 12.27 -5.35 19.62
N ASN A 42 12.22 -5.78 18.36
CA ASN A 42 13.38 -5.88 17.52
C ASN A 42 13.49 -4.53 16.79
N PRO A 43 14.56 -3.75 17.02
CA PRO A 43 14.77 -2.49 16.31
C PRO A 43 14.66 -2.65 14.80
N ARG A 44 15.07 -3.80 14.27
CA ARG A 44 14.98 -4.12 12.84
C ARG A 44 13.52 -4.24 12.37
N ASP A 45 12.65 -4.97 13.09
CA ASP A 45 11.22 -5.11 12.71
C ASP A 45 10.51 -3.74 12.68
N LYS A 46 10.86 -2.84 13.62
CA LYS A 46 10.34 -1.49 13.63
C LYS A 46 10.85 -0.65 12.45
N ALA A 47 12.14 -0.75 12.12
CA ALA A 47 12.71 -0.08 10.97
C ALA A 47 12.08 -0.59 9.67
N ASP A 48 11.97 -1.91 9.52
CA ASP A 48 11.31 -2.55 8.38
C ASP A 48 9.87 -2.04 8.23
N PHE A 49 9.15 -1.88 9.35
CA PHE A 49 7.79 -1.35 9.34
C PHE A 49 7.73 0.11 8.89
N VAL A 50 8.50 1.00 9.49
CA VAL A 50 8.46 2.44 9.15
C VAL A 50 8.95 2.66 7.72
N ILE A 51 10.10 2.10 7.37
CA ILE A 51 10.70 2.29 6.04
C ILE A 51 9.85 1.63 4.96
N GLY A 52 9.30 0.43 5.23
CA GLY A 52 8.43 -0.25 4.28
C GLY A 52 7.16 0.54 3.97
N ASN A 53 6.51 1.10 5.00
CA ASN A 53 5.34 1.97 4.77
C ASN A 53 5.73 3.26 4.02
N MET A 54 6.83 3.92 4.38
CA MET A 54 7.29 5.12 3.67
C MET A 54 7.62 4.85 2.20
N LEU A 55 8.26 3.71 1.89
CA LEU A 55 8.53 3.32 0.50
C LEU A 55 7.25 3.01 -0.27
N PHE A 56 6.30 2.30 0.34
CA PHE A 56 5.02 2.04 -0.30
C PHE A 56 4.30 3.34 -0.66
N VAL A 57 4.26 4.29 0.28
CA VAL A 57 3.69 5.61 0.04
C VAL A 57 4.46 6.36 -1.06
N GLY A 58 5.79 6.34 -1.06
CA GLY A 58 6.58 6.94 -2.15
C GLY A 58 6.27 6.32 -3.52
N PHE A 59 6.08 4.99 -3.60
CA PHE A 59 5.62 4.36 -4.84
C PHE A 59 4.18 4.73 -5.21
N HIS A 60 3.33 4.96 -4.23
CA HIS A 60 1.96 5.43 -4.46
C HIS A 60 1.98 6.85 -5.08
N GLU A 61 2.71 7.80 -4.48
CA GLU A 61 2.88 9.15 -5.04
C GLU A 61 3.53 9.14 -6.42
N MET A 62 4.48 8.24 -6.64
CA MET A 62 5.05 8.01 -7.97
C MET A 62 4.00 7.54 -8.99
N GLY A 63 3.00 6.77 -8.56
CA GLY A 63 1.85 6.39 -9.40
C GLY A 63 1.09 7.63 -9.89
N HIS A 64 0.82 8.59 -9.02
CA HIS A 64 0.25 9.90 -9.38
C HIS A 64 1.19 10.69 -10.28
N THR A 65 2.46 10.75 -9.92
CA THR A 65 3.50 11.44 -10.70
C THR A 65 3.55 10.95 -12.15
N LEU A 66 3.62 9.63 -12.37
CA LEU A 66 3.70 9.06 -13.72
C LEU A 66 2.38 9.23 -14.48
N ALA A 67 1.23 9.08 -13.80
CA ALA A 67 -0.08 9.29 -14.42
C ALA A 67 -0.23 10.73 -14.92
N ASP A 68 0.18 11.72 -14.14
CA ASP A 68 0.14 13.13 -14.51
C ASP A 68 1.15 13.47 -15.60
N HIS A 69 2.43 13.08 -15.42
CA HIS A 69 3.52 13.38 -16.38
C HIS A 69 3.27 12.82 -17.76
N PHE A 70 2.66 11.66 -17.86
CA PHE A 70 2.37 11.00 -19.13
C PHE A 70 0.92 11.18 -19.58
N HIS A 71 0.12 11.99 -18.86
CA HIS A 71 -1.30 12.21 -19.12
C HIS A 71 -2.08 10.90 -19.28
N LEU A 72 -1.83 9.94 -18.38
CA LEU A 72 -2.43 8.62 -18.45
C LEU A 72 -3.92 8.68 -18.05
N PRO A 73 -4.80 8.00 -18.77
CA PRO A 73 -6.20 7.93 -18.38
C PRO A 73 -6.36 7.08 -17.11
N THR A 74 -7.06 7.60 -16.12
CA THR A 74 -7.40 6.87 -14.91
C THR A 74 -8.89 6.52 -14.91
N LEU A 75 -9.20 5.23 -14.78
CA LEU A 75 -10.57 4.75 -14.65
C LEU A 75 -10.87 4.45 -13.17
N GLY A 76 -11.87 5.12 -12.62
CA GLY A 76 -12.21 5.00 -11.20
C GLY A 76 -11.45 6.01 -10.34
N ARG A 77 -11.16 5.64 -9.10
CA ARG A 77 -10.44 6.52 -8.18
C ARG A 77 -8.95 6.53 -8.51
N ALA A 78 -8.36 7.73 -8.53
CA ALA A 78 -6.92 7.91 -8.76
C ALA A 78 -6.10 7.20 -7.67
N GLU A 79 -6.59 7.22 -6.44
CA GLU A 79 -5.96 6.58 -5.28
C GLU A 79 -5.87 5.04 -5.43
N ASP A 80 -6.94 4.39 -5.92
CA ASP A 80 -6.91 2.95 -6.17
C ASP A 80 -5.94 2.59 -7.32
N ALA A 81 -5.82 3.49 -8.31
CA ALA A 81 -4.85 3.33 -9.40
C ALA A 81 -3.41 3.47 -8.88
N ALA A 82 -3.11 4.49 -8.07
CA ALA A 82 -1.81 4.70 -7.47
C ALA A 82 -1.40 3.53 -6.55
N ASP A 83 -2.32 3.03 -5.71
CA ASP A 83 -2.09 1.82 -4.91
C ASP A 83 -1.74 0.62 -5.81
N SER A 84 -2.50 0.41 -6.89
CA SER A 84 -2.23 -0.72 -7.80
C SER A 84 -0.89 -0.57 -8.53
N PHE A 85 -0.48 0.65 -8.88
CA PHE A 85 0.85 0.91 -9.41
C PHE A 85 1.93 0.52 -8.41
N ALA A 86 1.85 1.02 -7.17
CA ALA A 86 2.83 0.72 -6.13
C ALA A 86 2.99 -0.79 -5.92
N ILE A 87 1.86 -1.51 -5.88
CA ILE A 87 1.87 -2.96 -5.69
C ILE A 87 2.52 -3.68 -6.88
N VAL A 88 2.11 -3.36 -8.11
CA VAL A 88 2.68 -3.98 -9.33
C VAL A 88 4.17 -3.66 -9.45
N ALA A 89 4.57 -2.41 -9.21
CA ALA A 89 5.95 -1.97 -9.27
C ALA A 89 6.86 -2.72 -8.30
N LEU A 90 6.39 -2.93 -7.07
CA LEU A 90 7.14 -3.65 -6.03
C LEU A 90 7.17 -5.16 -6.27
N ILE A 91 6.09 -5.76 -6.81
CA ILE A 91 6.11 -7.17 -7.25
C ILE A 91 7.08 -7.36 -8.41
N ASP A 92 7.06 -6.49 -9.41
CA ASP A 92 7.95 -6.55 -10.58
C ASP A 92 9.42 -6.30 -10.20
N ALA A 93 9.70 -5.54 -9.15
CA ALA A 93 11.06 -5.41 -8.60
C ALA A 93 11.60 -6.76 -8.08
N GLY A 94 10.72 -7.63 -7.60
CA GLY A 94 10.98 -9.05 -7.37
C GLY A 94 12.03 -9.37 -6.31
N SER A 95 12.50 -8.39 -5.52
CA SER A 95 13.43 -8.64 -4.42
C SER A 95 12.71 -9.04 -3.14
N GLU A 96 13.39 -9.75 -2.25
CA GLU A 96 12.87 -10.07 -0.91
C GLU A 96 12.49 -8.77 -0.17
N PHE A 97 13.27 -7.73 -0.35
CA PHE A 97 13.01 -6.42 0.26
C PHE A 97 11.75 -5.77 -0.30
N SER A 98 11.55 -5.75 -1.62
CA SER A 98 10.35 -5.15 -2.23
C SER A 98 9.07 -5.88 -1.81
N ILE A 99 9.14 -7.20 -1.67
CA ILE A 99 8.04 -8.00 -1.13
C ILE A 99 7.79 -7.69 0.36
N ASN A 100 8.87 -7.50 1.14
CA ASN A 100 8.73 -7.06 2.54
C ASN A 100 8.07 -5.68 2.64
N VAL A 101 8.38 -4.74 1.75
CA VAL A 101 7.70 -3.43 1.68
C VAL A 101 6.19 -3.61 1.57
N LEU A 102 5.70 -4.46 0.67
CA LEU A 102 4.26 -4.75 0.53
C LEU A 102 3.65 -5.37 1.79
N VAL A 103 4.36 -6.28 2.43
CA VAL A 103 3.92 -6.90 3.69
C VAL A 103 3.81 -5.84 4.80
N GLN A 104 4.79 -4.93 4.92
CA GLN A 104 4.74 -3.88 5.93
C GLN A 104 3.65 -2.84 5.62
N ALA A 105 3.42 -2.51 4.35
CA ALA A 105 2.33 -1.63 3.94
C ALA A 105 0.95 -2.22 4.29
N ALA A 106 0.70 -3.48 3.95
CA ALA A 106 -0.54 -4.16 4.35
C ALA A 106 -0.71 -4.20 5.87
N ARG A 107 0.39 -4.44 6.62
CA ARG A 107 0.40 -4.41 8.08
C ARG A 107 0.09 -3.02 8.61
N GLY A 108 0.67 -1.96 8.04
CA GLY A 108 0.41 -0.56 8.39
C GLY A 108 -1.06 -0.21 8.27
N LEU A 109 -1.66 -0.51 7.12
CA LEU A 109 -3.08 -0.27 6.85
C LEU A 109 -4.00 -1.06 7.80
N PHE A 110 -3.69 -2.32 8.13
CA PHE A 110 -4.47 -3.07 9.14
C PHE A 110 -4.36 -2.45 10.54
N LEU A 111 -3.19 -1.94 10.92
CA LEU A 111 -2.99 -1.30 12.22
C LEU A 111 -3.66 0.07 12.28
N SER A 112 -3.67 0.83 11.18
CA SER A 112 -4.37 2.10 11.06
C SER A 112 -5.89 1.90 11.23
N ASP A 113 -6.53 1.02 10.43
CA ASP A 113 -7.94 0.65 10.58
C ASP A 113 -8.28 0.23 12.04
N ARG A 114 -7.35 -0.45 12.70
CA ARG A 114 -7.53 -0.88 14.08
C ARG A 114 -7.40 0.26 15.07
N ARG A 115 -6.48 1.20 14.85
CA ARG A 115 -6.31 2.41 15.65
C ARG A 115 -7.59 3.23 15.62
N ASP A 116 -8.09 3.50 14.42
CA ASP A 116 -9.24 4.37 14.19
C ASP A 116 -10.51 3.78 14.82
N ARG A 117 -10.75 2.49 14.63
CA ARG A 117 -11.85 1.80 15.32
C ARG A 117 -11.71 1.79 16.83
N LYS A 118 -10.49 1.70 17.38
CA LYS A 118 -10.24 1.76 18.82
C LYS A 118 -10.50 3.16 19.38
N GLN A 119 -10.29 4.20 18.57
CA GLN A 119 -10.60 5.59 18.89
C GLN A 119 -12.07 5.93 18.72
N GLY A 120 -12.85 5.01 18.12
CA GLY A 120 -14.29 5.22 17.88
C GLY A 120 -14.54 6.08 16.64
N GLU A 121 -13.58 6.20 15.75
CA GLU A 121 -13.75 6.93 14.51
C GLU A 121 -14.75 6.20 13.59
N GLU A 122 -15.65 6.96 12.99
CA GLU A 122 -16.57 6.44 11.99
C GLU A 122 -15.83 6.23 10.66
N LEU A 123 -16.30 5.24 9.89
CA LEU A 123 -15.74 5.00 8.56
C LEU A 123 -16.08 6.16 7.63
N ASP A 124 -15.07 6.82 7.08
CA ASP A 124 -15.27 7.87 6.09
C ASP A 124 -15.38 7.27 4.68
N PHE A 125 -16.61 7.17 4.19
CA PHE A 125 -16.90 6.72 2.82
C PHE A 125 -16.76 7.82 1.78
N SER A 126 -16.51 9.07 2.19
CA SER A 126 -16.30 10.22 1.30
C SER A 126 -14.83 10.48 0.99
N ASP A 127 -13.91 9.81 1.70
CA ASP A 127 -12.47 9.90 1.44
C ASP A 127 -12.11 9.47 0.01
N ALA A 128 -11.14 10.14 -0.58
CA ALA A 128 -10.61 9.79 -1.89
C ALA A 128 -9.98 8.40 -1.89
N HIS A 129 -9.34 8.01 -0.79
CA HIS A 129 -8.80 6.66 -0.59
C HIS A 129 -9.89 5.65 -0.26
N GLY A 130 -9.62 4.40 -0.55
CA GLY A 130 -10.38 3.28 -0.01
C GLY A 130 -10.14 3.14 1.49
N LEU A 131 -11.06 2.48 2.20
CA LEU A 131 -10.86 2.17 3.60
C LEU A 131 -9.55 1.40 3.80
N ASP A 132 -8.77 1.73 4.81
CA ASP A 132 -7.46 1.14 5.08
C ASP A 132 -7.47 -0.39 5.03
N LYS A 133 -8.48 -1.00 5.64
CA LYS A 133 -8.64 -2.45 5.59
C LYS A 133 -8.89 -2.98 4.17
N GLN A 134 -9.60 -2.26 3.32
CA GLN A 134 -9.82 -2.65 1.92
C GLN A 134 -8.53 -2.55 1.13
N ARG A 135 -7.75 -1.48 1.32
CA ARG A 135 -6.43 -1.29 0.71
C ARG A 135 -5.45 -2.38 1.15
N ALA A 136 -5.43 -2.75 2.45
CA ALA A 136 -4.62 -3.85 2.96
C ALA A 136 -4.96 -5.19 2.29
N PHE A 137 -6.26 -5.49 2.13
CA PHE A 137 -6.70 -6.69 1.42
C PHE A 137 -6.37 -6.65 -0.08
N GLN A 138 -6.36 -5.47 -0.70
CA GLN A 138 -5.96 -5.29 -2.10
C GLN A 138 -4.48 -5.62 -2.29
N ILE A 139 -3.59 -5.11 -1.43
CA ILE A 139 -2.16 -5.45 -1.45
C ILE A 139 -1.98 -6.96 -1.41
N ILE A 140 -2.58 -7.62 -0.41
CA ILE A 140 -2.42 -9.07 -0.24
C ILE A 140 -3.04 -9.85 -1.41
N CYS A 141 -4.18 -9.38 -1.94
CA CYS A 141 -4.82 -10.03 -3.08
C CYS A 141 -3.92 -10.00 -4.32
N LEU A 142 -3.33 -8.85 -4.65
CA LEU A 142 -2.43 -8.75 -5.80
C LEU A 142 -1.15 -9.58 -5.59
N MET A 143 -0.60 -9.63 -4.37
CA MET A 143 0.51 -10.53 -4.04
C MET A 143 0.12 -12.00 -4.26
N VAL A 144 -1.00 -12.45 -3.70
CA VAL A 144 -1.51 -13.83 -3.88
C VAL A 144 -1.82 -14.11 -5.34
N GLY A 145 -2.32 -13.12 -6.07
CA GLY A 145 -2.59 -13.22 -7.50
C GLY A 145 -1.34 -13.40 -8.35
N SER A 146 -0.24 -12.76 -7.96
CA SER A 146 1.05 -12.87 -8.66
C SER A 146 1.70 -14.24 -8.49
N ASP A 147 1.62 -14.84 -7.30
CA ASP A 147 2.07 -16.19 -7.02
C ASP A 147 1.30 -16.79 -5.82
N GLN A 148 0.30 -17.61 -6.13
CA GLN A 148 -0.55 -18.20 -5.10
C GLN A 148 0.20 -19.16 -4.17
N GLU A 149 1.17 -19.90 -4.68
CA GLU A 149 1.93 -20.85 -3.86
C GLU A 149 2.90 -20.12 -2.93
N GLN A 150 3.59 -19.10 -3.44
CA GLN A 150 4.52 -18.27 -2.69
C GLN A 150 3.80 -17.54 -1.54
N PHE A 151 2.61 -17.00 -1.78
CA PHE A 151 1.88 -16.17 -0.82
C PHE A 151 0.72 -16.87 -0.11
N LYS A 152 0.64 -18.21 -0.17
CA LYS A 152 -0.43 -18.99 0.49
C LYS A 152 -0.53 -18.76 2.00
N GLU A 153 0.59 -18.56 2.67
CA GLU A 153 0.62 -18.30 4.11
C GLU A 153 0.12 -16.89 4.44
N LEU A 154 0.39 -15.91 3.55
CA LEU A 154 -0.14 -14.56 3.66
C LEU A 154 -1.66 -14.54 3.48
N ALA A 155 -2.18 -15.29 2.48
CA ALA A 155 -3.60 -15.48 2.30
C ALA A 155 -4.27 -16.15 3.52
N ALA A 156 -3.60 -17.13 4.11
CA ALA A 156 -4.08 -17.81 5.32
C ALA A 156 -4.05 -16.87 6.55
N TRP A 157 -3.02 -16.04 6.65
CA TRP A 157 -2.90 -15.05 7.73
C TRP A 157 -4.10 -14.09 7.79
N VAL A 158 -4.53 -13.55 6.63
CA VAL A 158 -5.71 -12.68 6.54
C VAL A 158 -7.01 -13.48 6.42
N ARG A 159 -6.95 -14.83 6.45
CA ARG A 159 -8.10 -15.72 6.23
C ARG A 159 -8.87 -15.42 4.96
N MET A 160 -8.14 -15.17 3.90
CA MET A 160 -8.74 -14.91 2.59
C MET A 160 -9.50 -16.14 2.10
N PRO A 161 -10.79 -16.03 1.75
CA PRO A 161 -11.56 -17.16 1.21
C PRO A 161 -10.92 -17.73 -0.05
N ARG A 162 -10.97 -19.04 -0.24
CA ARG A 162 -10.35 -19.68 -1.40
C ARG A 162 -10.86 -19.15 -2.75
N ASP A 163 -12.15 -18.81 -2.81
CA ASP A 163 -12.74 -18.21 -4.01
C ASP A 163 -12.12 -16.86 -4.32
N ARG A 164 -11.88 -16.05 -3.27
CA ARG A 164 -11.17 -14.77 -3.42
C ARG A 164 -9.73 -14.99 -3.86
N GLN A 165 -9.00 -15.95 -3.27
CA GLN A 165 -7.64 -16.27 -3.70
C GLN A 165 -7.57 -16.62 -5.20
N ARG A 166 -8.57 -17.35 -5.71
CA ARG A 166 -8.63 -17.66 -7.15
C ARG A 166 -8.90 -16.44 -8.02
N SER A 167 -9.77 -15.53 -7.57
CA SER A 167 -10.05 -14.31 -8.34
C SER A 167 -8.90 -13.31 -8.30
N CYS A 168 -8.06 -13.32 -7.25
CA CYS A 168 -6.89 -12.44 -7.13
C CYS A 168 -5.92 -12.59 -8.31
N ALA A 169 -5.80 -13.78 -8.90
CA ALA A 169 -4.95 -13.98 -10.08
C ALA A 169 -5.40 -13.09 -11.25
N ARG A 170 -6.71 -12.99 -11.48
CA ARG A 170 -7.25 -12.09 -12.52
C ARG A 170 -7.03 -10.64 -12.14
N ASP A 171 -7.29 -10.26 -10.89
CA ASP A 171 -7.12 -8.88 -10.43
C ASP A 171 -5.67 -8.41 -10.62
N TYR A 172 -4.69 -9.28 -10.32
CA TYR A 172 -3.27 -8.99 -10.53
C TYR A 172 -2.93 -8.84 -12.02
N GLU A 173 -3.36 -9.80 -12.85
CA GLU A 173 -3.11 -9.74 -14.28
C GLU A 173 -3.73 -8.50 -14.94
N ASP A 174 -4.95 -8.13 -14.53
CA ASP A 174 -5.62 -6.93 -15.03
C ASP A 174 -4.88 -5.65 -14.60
N ALA A 175 -4.47 -5.54 -13.34
CA ALA A 175 -3.70 -4.40 -12.83
C ALA A 175 -2.33 -4.29 -13.52
N LYS A 176 -1.61 -5.40 -13.61
CA LYS A 176 -0.31 -5.49 -14.29
C LYS A 176 -0.43 -5.11 -15.77
N TYR A 177 -1.40 -5.70 -16.46
CA TYR A 177 -1.63 -5.40 -17.88
C TYR A 177 -1.95 -3.93 -18.09
N ALA A 178 -2.81 -3.35 -17.25
CA ALA A 178 -3.18 -1.94 -17.35
C ALA A 178 -1.95 -1.03 -17.22
N TRP A 179 -1.18 -1.17 -16.13
CA TRP A 179 -0.01 -0.34 -15.89
C TRP A 179 1.09 -0.56 -16.92
N HIS A 180 1.40 -1.82 -17.29
CA HIS A 180 2.40 -2.09 -18.31
C HIS A 180 1.99 -1.51 -19.67
N SER A 181 0.71 -1.65 -20.06
CA SER A 181 0.23 -1.11 -21.34
C SER A 181 0.25 0.41 -21.38
N LEU A 182 -0.15 1.08 -20.30
CA LEU A 182 -0.16 2.54 -20.21
C LEU A 182 1.27 3.11 -20.24
N LEU A 183 2.21 2.42 -19.62
CA LEU A 183 3.59 2.89 -19.49
C LEU A 183 4.51 2.39 -20.62
N GLU A 184 4.07 1.47 -21.49
CA GLU A 184 4.93 0.87 -22.51
C GLU A 184 5.54 1.91 -23.48
N SER A 185 4.74 2.87 -23.94
CA SER A 185 5.21 3.92 -24.84
C SER A 185 6.15 4.94 -24.17
N HIS A 186 6.24 4.91 -22.86
CA HIS A 186 7.06 5.80 -22.04
C HIS A 186 8.30 5.09 -21.48
N ARG A 187 8.49 3.81 -21.82
CA ARG A 187 9.70 3.10 -21.40
C ARG A 187 10.94 3.74 -21.99
N ARG A 188 11.93 3.85 -21.16
CA ARG A 188 13.23 4.39 -21.54
C ARG A 188 14.04 3.31 -22.28
N ALA A 189 14.42 3.58 -23.51
CA ALA A 189 15.38 2.77 -24.23
C ALA A 189 16.82 3.01 -23.72
N ASP A 190 17.72 2.05 -23.95
CA ASP A 190 19.13 2.19 -23.58
C ASP A 190 19.74 3.45 -24.19
N GLY A 191 20.36 4.28 -23.36
CA GLY A 191 20.95 5.54 -23.78
C GLY A 191 19.96 6.67 -24.09
N GLN A 192 18.66 6.44 -24.00
CA GLN A 192 17.66 7.50 -24.17
C GLN A 192 17.75 8.49 -23.00
N PRO A 193 17.79 9.83 -23.28
CA PRO A 193 17.73 10.81 -22.21
C PRO A 193 16.41 10.77 -21.46
N THR A 194 16.45 11.08 -20.18
CA THR A 194 15.29 11.31 -19.34
C THR A 194 15.48 12.64 -18.61
N ALA A 195 14.39 13.29 -18.23
CA ALA A 195 14.48 14.48 -17.40
C ALA A 195 15.09 14.16 -16.03
N THR A 196 15.66 15.16 -15.40
CA THR A 196 16.29 15.01 -14.08
C THR A 196 15.26 14.85 -12.98
N ILE A 197 15.60 14.06 -11.98
CA ILE A 197 14.88 14.04 -10.70
C ILE A 197 15.79 14.68 -9.67
N GLU A 198 15.36 15.85 -9.16
CA GLU A 198 16.05 16.54 -8.08
C GLU A 198 15.62 15.93 -6.75
N ILE A 199 16.61 15.61 -5.89
CA ILE A 199 16.36 15.00 -4.58
C ILE A 199 16.74 16.00 -3.50
N ALA A 200 15.86 16.18 -2.51
CA ALA A 200 16.13 17.01 -1.35
C ALA A 200 15.64 16.35 -0.06
N TYR A 201 16.54 16.31 0.93
CA TYR A 201 16.19 15.98 2.32
C TYR A 201 16.30 17.28 3.13
N GLU A 202 15.18 17.91 3.42
CA GLU A 202 15.15 19.10 4.24
C GLU A 202 15.43 18.76 5.71
N ALA A 203 15.93 19.72 6.47
CA ALA A 203 16.18 19.51 7.89
C ALA A 203 14.86 19.22 8.63
N GLY A 204 14.84 18.16 9.39
CA GLY A 204 13.69 17.79 10.20
C GLY A 204 13.51 18.72 11.40
N GLN A 205 12.29 19.17 11.67
CA GLN A 205 12.01 20.00 12.83
C GLN A 205 12.01 19.18 14.13
N GLY A 206 12.82 19.58 15.10
CA GLY A 206 12.84 18.94 16.42
C GLY A 206 13.17 17.44 16.36
N ASN A 207 12.25 16.61 16.84
CA ASN A 207 12.43 15.15 16.85
C ASN A 207 12.41 14.51 15.46
N LEU A 208 11.89 15.21 14.44
CA LEU A 208 11.80 14.71 13.09
C LEU A 208 13.16 14.67 12.38
N GLU A 209 14.15 15.40 12.88
CA GLU A 209 15.52 15.39 12.37
C GLU A 209 16.13 13.97 12.32
N ARG A 210 15.70 13.08 13.20
CA ARG A 210 16.13 11.67 13.18
C ARG A 210 15.72 10.96 11.89
N TYR A 211 14.51 11.27 11.36
CA TYR A 211 14.02 10.70 10.12
C TYR A 211 14.77 11.27 8.91
N ALA A 212 15.01 12.59 8.88
CA ALA A 212 15.79 13.23 7.83
C ALA A 212 17.15 12.53 7.65
N ARG A 213 17.91 12.40 8.73
CA ARG A 213 19.20 11.72 8.69
C ARG A 213 19.12 10.24 8.32
N SER A 214 18.13 9.53 8.86
CA SER A 214 18.00 8.09 8.60
C SER A 214 17.60 7.80 7.17
N PHE A 215 16.61 8.51 6.62
CA PHE A 215 16.17 8.30 5.25
C PHE A 215 17.23 8.73 4.24
N GLN A 216 17.96 9.81 4.51
CA GLN A 216 19.11 10.20 3.70
C GLN A 216 20.23 9.13 3.75
N SER A 217 20.51 8.56 4.94
CA SER A 217 21.56 7.55 5.08
C SER A 217 21.28 6.25 4.32
N ILE A 218 20.02 5.88 4.18
CA ILE A 218 19.60 4.71 3.39
C ILE A 218 19.28 5.04 1.92
N ALA A 219 19.41 6.30 1.52
CA ALA A 219 19.15 6.75 0.16
C ALA A 219 17.70 6.41 -0.30
N LEU A 220 16.69 6.73 0.54
CA LEU A 220 15.29 6.34 0.28
C LEU A 220 14.74 7.02 -0.98
N LEU A 221 14.92 8.34 -1.15
CA LEU A 221 14.46 9.06 -2.34
C LEU A 221 15.26 8.66 -3.59
N GLU A 222 16.54 8.35 -3.44
CA GLU A 222 17.37 7.86 -4.53
C GLU A 222 16.84 6.52 -5.07
N ALA A 223 16.33 5.65 -4.20
CA ALA A 223 15.73 4.38 -4.64
C ALA A 223 14.46 4.61 -5.47
N LEU A 224 13.60 5.56 -5.07
CA LEU A 224 12.42 5.96 -5.84
C LEU A 224 12.83 6.61 -7.17
N SER A 225 13.78 7.53 -7.13
CA SER A 225 14.31 8.23 -8.30
C SER A 225 14.92 7.24 -9.30
N ASP A 226 15.73 6.29 -8.84
CA ASP A 226 16.35 5.27 -9.68
C ASP A 226 15.29 4.38 -10.35
N TYR A 227 14.26 3.99 -9.59
CA TYR A 227 13.15 3.23 -10.16
C TYR A 227 12.48 3.95 -11.32
N ALA A 228 12.15 5.23 -11.16
CA ALA A 228 11.49 6.03 -12.19
C ALA A 228 12.40 6.31 -13.37
N SER A 229 13.60 6.86 -13.12
CA SER A 229 14.52 7.34 -14.15
C SER A 229 15.20 6.22 -14.96
N SER A 230 15.35 5.03 -14.35
CA SER A 230 15.90 3.88 -15.09
C SER A 230 14.88 3.25 -16.04
N ARG A 231 13.59 3.36 -15.74
CA ARG A 231 12.51 2.69 -16.49
C ARG A 231 11.77 3.58 -17.48
N TYR A 232 11.69 4.87 -17.21
CA TYR A 232 10.82 5.77 -17.96
C TYR A 232 11.58 6.98 -18.52
N ALA A 233 11.21 7.40 -19.73
CA ALA A 233 11.69 8.61 -20.36
C ALA A 233 10.82 9.80 -19.91
N LEU A 234 11.14 10.35 -18.74
CA LEU A 234 10.39 11.44 -18.12
C LEU A 234 10.46 12.70 -19.03
N PRO A 235 9.31 13.33 -19.36
CA PRO A 235 9.29 14.49 -20.26
C PRO A 235 9.77 15.78 -19.60
N HIS A 236 9.56 15.92 -18.29
CA HIS A 236 9.89 17.12 -17.53
C HIS A 236 10.60 16.77 -16.22
N PRO A 237 11.42 17.69 -15.67
CA PRO A 237 12.04 17.50 -14.36
C PRO A 237 11.01 17.31 -13.25
N ILE A 238 11.37 16.45 -12.30
CA ILE A 238 10.61 16.18 -11.08
C ILE A 238 11.47 16.55 -9.89
N LYS A 239 10.85 17.01 -8.82
CA LYS A 239 11.49 17.19 -7.52
C LYS A 239 10.90 16.18 -6.54
N MET A 240 11.77 15.43 -5.86
CA MET A 240 11.40 14.54 -4.75
C MET A 240 11.95 15.11 -3.45
N VAL A 241 11.08 15.34 -2.48
CA VAL A 241 11.44 16.02 -1.23
C VAL A 241 10.98 15.22 -0.04
N MET A 242 11.84 15.10 0.96
CA MET A 242 11.40 14.78 2.32
C MET A 242 11.53 16.01 3.20
N ALA A 243 10.45 16.39 3.90
CA ALA A 243 10.38 17.61 4.68
C ALA A 243 9.52 17.46 5.94
N SER A 244 9.60 18.45 6.84
CA SER A 244 8.61 18.63 7.91
C SER A 244 7.46 19.47 7.36
N CYS A 245 6.28 18.87 7.22
CA CYS A 245 5.10 19.49 6.63
C CYS A 245 4.13 20.05 7.68
N GLY A 246 4.29 19.66 8.95
CA GLY A 246 3.35 19.96 10.03
C GLY A 246 2.17 19.00 10.13
N ASP A 247 2.05 18.07 9.18
CA ASP A 247 1.00 17.04 9.13
C ASP A 247 1.56 15.71 8.58
N ALA A 248 0.97 14.58 9.01
CA ALA A 248 1.35 13.25 8.53
C ALA A 248 0.75 13.01 7.13
N ASN A 249 1.52 13.32 6.11
CA ASN A 249 1.04 13.30 4.72
C ASN A 249 2.14 12.93 3.73
N ALA A 250 1.73 12.61 2.51
CA ALA A 250 2.54 12.58 1.31
C ALA A 250 1.71 13.12 0.15
N THR A 251 2.33 13.75 -0.84
CA THR A 251 1.61 14.39 -1.94
C THR A 251 2.42 14.46 -3.21
N TRP A 252 1.74 14.33 -4.34
CA TRP A 252 2.18 14.83 -5.63
C TRP A 252 1.53 16.18 -5.93
N ASP A 253 2.33 17.23 -6.11
CA ASP A 253 1.88 18.55 -6.59
C ASP A 253 2.24 18.71 -8.07
N SER A 254 1.26 18.56 -8.94
CA SER A 254 1.43 18.68 -10.39
C SER A 254 1.82 20.10 -10.83
N SER A 255 1.44 21.12 -10.08
CA SER A 255 1.77 22.52 -10.41
C SER A 255 3.25 22.85 -10.15
N ALA A 256 3.82 22.21 -9.11
CA ALA A 256 5.22 22.34 -8.73
C ALA A 256 6.11 21.23 -9.29
N ASN A 257 5.53 20.20 -9.93
CA ASN A 257 6.21 18.94 -10.29
C ASN A 257 6.99 18.35 -9.11
N THR A 258 6.36 18.32 -7.92
CA THR A 258 7.03 17.95 -6.69
C THR A 258 6.28 16.84 -5.96
N GLU A 259 6.98 15.75 -5.70
CA GLU A 259 6.57 14.70 -4.77
C GLU A 259 7.15 15.02 -3.39
N THR A 260 6.31 15.08 -2.37
CA THR A 260 6.72 15.38 -0.99
C THR A 260 6.32 14.26 -0.06
N LEU A 261 7.28 13.73 0.69
CA LEU A 261 7.05 12.76 1.77
C LEU A 261 7.35 13.46 3.11
N CYS A 262 6.33 13.59 3.95
CA CYS A 262 6.45 14.31 5.22
C CYS A 262 7.10 13.44 6.30
N TYR A 263 8.03 13.99 7.09
CA TYR A 263 8.63 13.25 8.21
C TYR A 263 7.61 12.90 9.30
N GLU A 264 6.54 13.68 9.42
CA GLU A 264 5.43 13.43 10.33
C GLU A 264 4.73 12.11 10.01
N LEU A 265 4.66 11.72 8.74
CA LEU A 265 4.10 10.44 8.33
C LEU A 265 4.95 9.27 8.85
N ALA A 266 6.27 9.40 8.79
CA ALA A 266 7.17 8.40 9.38
C ALA A 266 7.04 8.33 10.90
N ASP A 267 6.81 9.47 11.56
CA ASP A 267 6.58 9.54 13.00
C ASP A 267 5.22 8.91 13.37
N ASP A 268 4.18 9.07 12.54
CA ASP A 268 2.89 8.41 12.71
C ASP A 268 3.01 6.87 12.57
N PHE A 269 3.73 6.38 11.56
CA PHE A 269 4.01 4.94 11.44
C PHE A 269 4.83 4.41 12.64
N PHE A 270 5.77 5.19 13.14
CA PHE A 270 6.50 4.83 14.34
C PHE A 270 5.57 4.70 15.55
N ASP A 271 4.71 5.68 15.79
CA ASP A 271 3.75 5.69 16.89
C ASP A 271 2.71 4.57 16.73
N LEU A 272 2.27 4.32 15.50
CA LEU A 272 1.38 3.22 15.17
C LEU A 272 2.00 1.86 15.55
N TYR A 273 3.25 1.62 15.17
CA TYR A 273 3.98 0.42 15.57
C TYR A 273 4.08 0.28 17.09
N GLU A 274 4.50 1.34 17.79
CA GLU A 274 4.65 1.35 19.25
C GLU A 274 3.31 1.12 19.96
N GLY A 275 2.23 1.74 19.51
CA GLY A 275 0.90 1.63 20.10
C GLY A 275 0.35 0.21 20.11
N PHE A 276 0.79 -0.64 19.18
CA PHE A 276 0.38 -2.04 19.11
C PHE A 276 1.40 -3.03 19.66
N THR A 277 2.66 -2.62 19.86
CA THR A 277 3.71 -3.49 20.38
C THR A 277 3.93 -3.38 21.89
N THR A 278 3.75 -2.19 22.48
CA THR A 278 3.97 -1.95 23.92
C THR A 278 2.85 -2.43 24.82
N ASN A 279 1.61 -2.56 24.32
CA ASN A 279 0.46 -2.98 25.12
C ASN A 279 0.29 -4.51 25.25
N GLY A 280 1.22 -5.31 24.81
CA GLY A 280 1.35 -6.76 25.13
C GLY A 280 0.19 -7.67 24.74
N LYS A 281 -0.85 -7.18 24.05
CA LYS A 281 -2.07 -7.94 23.69
C LYS A 281 -2.27 -8.15 22.19
N VAL A 282 -1.33 -7.75 21.36
CA VAL A 282 -1.43 -7.99 19.93
C VAL A 282 -0.89 -9.39 19.65
N GLN A 283 -1.76 -10.29 19.25
CA GLN A 283 -1.39 -11.63 18.79
C GLN A 283 -0.99 -11.56 17.32
N ASP A 284 0.26 -11.22 17.07
CA ASP A 284 0.89 -11.48 15.77
C ASP A 284 1.32 -12.94 15.75
N HIS A 285 0.86 -13.73 14.80
CA HIS A 285 1.23 -15.14 14.68
C HIS A 285 2.63 -15.37 14.11
N GLY A 286 3.53 -14.38 14.17
CA GLY A 286 4.96 -14.55 13.87
C GLY A 286 5.27 -14.93 12.42
N LEU A 287 4.32 -14.79 11.51
CA LEU A 287 4.45 -15.20 10.12
C LEU A 287 5.32 -14.24 9.30
N VAL A 288 5.36 -12.96 9.67
CA VAL A 288 6.01 -11.95 8.86
C VAL A 288 7.53 -12.04 8.91
N SER A 289 8.14 -12.20 10.09
CA SER A 289 9.60 -12.21 10.17
C SER A 289 10.29 -13.55 9.87
N LYS A 290 9.59 -14.69 10.04
CA LYS A 290 10.17 -16.02 9.80
C LYS A 290 9.88 -16.59 8.42
N ASN A 291 8.81 -16.18 7.77
CA ASN A 291 8.36 -16.74 6.50
C ASN A 291 8.66 -15.85 5.31
N VAL A 292 8.72 -14.52 5.48
CA VAL A 292 9.29 -13.62 4.46
C VAL A 292 10.78 -13.94 4.25
N ALA A 293 11.52 -14.26 5.31
CA ALA A 293 12.91 -14.75 5.20
C ALA A 293 13.05 -16.13 4.50
N ARG A 294 11.95 -16.83 4.25
CA ARG A 294 11.93 -18.10 3.48
C ARG A 294 11.41 -17.96 2.06
N ILE A 295 10.89 -16.81 1.69
CA ILE A 295 10.54 -16.49 0.31
C ILE A 295 11.84 -16.17 -0.42
N SER A 296 12.67 -17.21 -0.62
CA SER A 296 13.85 -17.12 -1.49
C SER A 296 13.36 -16.96 -2.91
N LEU A 297 13.36 -15.74 -3.39
CA LEU A 297 13.06 -15.44 -4.78
C LEU A 297 14.27 -15.83 -5.61
N ALA A 298 14.18 -16.96 -6.29
CA ALA A 298 15.01 -17.24 -7.44
C ALA A 298 14.60 -16.33 -8.59
N HIS A 299 14.88 -15.03 -8.53
CA HIS A 299 14.71 -14.13 -9.67
C HIS A 299 15.67 -12.95 -9.68
N ASN A 300 16.39 -12.89 -10.77
CA ASN A 300 16.95 -11.80 -11.60
C ASN A 300 17.25 -10.42 -10.97
N ALA A 301 18.42 -10.13 -11.07
CA ALA A 301 19.37 -8.99 -11.24
C ALA A 301 18.83 -7.57 -11.56
N SER A 302 17.61 -7.18 -11.16
CA SER A 302 17.17 -5.78 -11.28
C SER A 302 16.81 -5.13 -9.94
N ALA A 303 17.31 -5.68 -8.86
CA ALA A 303 17.03 -5.22 -7.50
C ALA A 303 17.79 -3.94 -7.09
N GLY A 304 18.70 -3.46 -7.90
CA GLY A 304 19.37 -2.17 -7.89
C GLY A 304 19.41 -1.44 -6.53
N MET A 305 18.80 -0.25 -6.51
CA MET A 305 18.87 0.65 -5.37
C MET A 305 17.98 0.21 -4.18
N LEU A 306 16.88 -0.55 -4.41
CA LEU A 306 16.05 -1.07 -3.31
C LEU A 306 16.81 -2.06 -2.43
N ASP A 307 17.67 -2.91 -3.02
CA ASP A 307 18.51 -3.81 -2.24
C ASP A 307 19.61 -3.06 -1.47
N LYS A 308 20.10 -1.95 -2.03
CA LYS A 308 21.01 -1.06 -1.31
C LYS A 308 20.33 -0.47 -0.07
N VAL A 309 19.08 0.00 -0.18
CA VAL A 309 18.27 0.43 0.98
C VAL A 309 18.22 -0.69 2.03
N ALA A 310 17.92 -1.92 1.62
CA ALA A 310 17.88 -3.05 2.52
C ALA A 310 19.21 -3.31 3.26
N MET A 311 20.34 -3.15 2.58
CA MET A 311 21.67 -3.33 3.17
C MET A 311 22.02 -2.23 4.18
N GLU A 312 21.61 -0.99 3.91
CA GLU A 312 21.91 0.16 4.78
C GLU A 312 20.97 0.26 6.01
N MET A 313 19.85 -0.43 5.99
CA MET A 313 18.83 -0.38 7.05
C MET A 313 19.34 -0.84 8.43
N ASP A 314 20.32 -1.75 8.51
CA ASP A 314 20.83 -2.21 9.79
C ASP A 314 21.51 -1.08 10.58
N GLY A 315 22.25 -0.21 9.89
CA GLY A 315 22.81 1.01 10.47
C GLY A 315 21.74 2.05 10.85
N ALA A 316 20.79 2.27 9.97
CA ALA A 316 19.70 3.23 10.16
C ALA A 316 18.75 2.82 11.29
N ALA A 317 18.46 1.52 11.45
CA ALA A 317 17.62 1.01 12.54
C ALA A 317 18.14 1.44 13.91
N SER A 318 19.46 1.39 14.13
CA SER A 318 20.07 1.87 15.37
C SER A 318 19.89 3.38 15.56
N ALA A 319 20.04 4.18 14.50
CA ALA A 319 19.94 5.63 14.55
C ALA A 319 18.50 6.13 14.78
N LEU A 320 17.52 5.49 14.12
CA LEU A 320 16.09 5.83 14.25
C LEU A 320 15.56 5.64 15.68
N PHE A 321 16.08 4.65 16.44
CA PHE A 321 15.42 4.15 17.64
C PHE A 321 16.19 4.33 18.95
N THR A 322 17.36 4.98 18.94
CA THR A 322 18.22 5.13 20.12
C THR A 322 17.83 6.25 21.11
N LYS A 323 16.84 7.10 20.83
CA LYS A 323 16.36 8.11 21.79
C LYS A 323 14.89 7.92 22.13
N LYS A 324 14.63 7.46 23.37
CA LYS A 324 13.33 7.63 24.05
C LYS A 324 13.10 9.11 24.30
N THR A 325 12.19 9.74 23.54
CA THR A 325 11.53 10.97 23.95
C THR A 325 10.15 10.62 24.50
N LYS A 326 9.70 11.31 25.56
CA LYS A 326 8.36 11.13 26.12
C LYS A 326 7.29 11.35 25.03
N PRO A 327 6.23 10.55 24.99
CA PRO A 327 5.10 10.81 24.09
C PRO A 327 4.52 12.20 24.37
N ASP A 328 4.32 12.99 23.33
CA ASP A 328 3.61 14.27 23.40
C ASP A 328 2.11 13.99 23.55
N SER A 329 1.60 14.14 24.80
CA SER A 329 0.19 13.87 25.13
C SER A 329 -0.80 14.86 24.48
N ASP A 330 -0.30 15.95 23.87
CA ASP A 330 -1.16 16.98 23.26
C ASP A 330 -1.38 16.77 21.75
N ARG A 331 -0.70 15.80 21.16
CA ARG A 331 -0.81 15.52 19.72
C ARG A 331 -2.16 14.91 19.35
N ALA A 332 -2.70 14.01 20.17
CA ALA A 332 -4.01 13.38 19.94
C ALA A 332 -5.18 14.38 19.89
N LYS A 333 -5.01 15.58 20.48
CA LYS A 333 -6.05 16.61 20.49
C LYS A 333 -6.11 17.47 19.23
N ARG A 334 -5.08 17.48 18.41
CA ARG A 334 -5.00 18.31 17.19
C ARG A 334 -5.75 17.73 15.99
N TYR A 335 -6.00 16.42 15.99
CA TYR A 335 -6.74 15.74 14.92
C TYR A 335 -8.26 15.77 15.09
N LEU A 336 -8.77 16.26 16.24
CA LEU A 336 -10.20 16.33 16.56
C LEU A 336 -10.88 17.66 16.19
N THR A 337 -10.19 18.58 15.52
CA THR A 337 -10.71 19.94 15.20
C THR A 337 -10.52 20.37 13.75
N LYS A 338 -10.67 19.45 12.80
CA LYS A 338 -10.87 19.85 11.39
C LYS A 338 -12.03 19.10 10.78
#